data_c72eaf95c13e7f918bd7f4559a3eab04
#
_entry.id   c72eaf95c13e7f918bd7f4559a3eab04
#
_cell.length_a   1.000
_cell.length_b   1.000
_cell.length_c   1.000
_cell.angle_alpha   90.00
_cell.angle_beta   90.00
_cell.angle_gamma   90.00
#
_symmetry.space_group_name_H-M   'P 1'
#
loop_
_entity.id
_entity.type
_entity.pdbx_description
1 polymer ?
#
loop_
_entity_poly.entity_id
_entity_poly.type
_entity_poly.pdbx_seq_one_letter_code
_entity_poly.pdbx_strand_id
1 'polypeptide(L)'
;MALKHYKNSDSTVFNDAKALFDLNKNILLKGPTGSGKTKLAETLSEFVDTPMHQVNCSVDLDTESLLGFKTIKTNAEGQQEIVFVDGPVIKAMKEGHILYIDEINMAKPETLPVLNGALDYRRQITNPYTGEVIKAVPGFNVIAAINEGYVGTLPMNEALKNRFVVIHVDYIDGDILKNVIKEQSLLQDDKQIEQIIKFNEDLRTMSKQGQISEEAASIRALLDLCDLITVMPVERAIKRTIIDKLEDEREQQAIYNAVELNF
;
A
#
# COMPACT_ATOMS: atom_id res chain seq x y z
N MET A 1 3.00 -20.81 8.80
CA MET A 1 2.97 -19.42 9.29
C MET A 1 1.53 -18.99 9.28
N ALA A 2 0.93 -18.63 10.43
CA ALA A 2 -0.44 -18.13 10.43
C ALA A 2 -0.48 -16.80 9.65
N LEU A 3 -1.31 -16.73 8.63
CA LEU A 3 -1.48 -15.52 7.81
C LEU A 3 -2.04 -14.41 8.71
N LYS A 4 -1.33 -13.30 8.78
CA LYS A 4 -1.71 -12.14 9.59
C LYS A 4 -2.77 -11.37 8.80
N HIS A 5 -4.05 -11.64 9.07
CA HIS A 5 -5.17 -11.01 8.37
C HIS A 5 -5.28 -9.51 8.66
N TYR A 6 -5.85 -8.79 7.70
CA TYR A 6 -6.21 -7.38 7.87
C TYR A 6 -7.23 -7.21 9.01
N LYS A 7 -7.00 -6.20 9.84
CA LYS A 7 -7.90 -5.80 10.92
C LYS A 7 -8.20 -4.30 10.78
N ASN A 8 -9.44 -3.92 10.98
CA ASN A 8 -9.87 -2.53 11.00
C ASN A 8 -10.93 -2.35 12.11
N SER A 9 -11.00 -1.14 12.65
CA SER A 9 -12.04 -0.69 13.57
C SER A 9 -13.43 -0.68 12.91
N ASP A 10 -13.49 -0.40 11.61
CA ASP A 10 -14.71 -0.51 10.81
C ASP A 10 -14.78 -1.90 10.14
N SER A 11 -15.64 -2.76 10.66
CA SER A 11 -15.86 -4.11 10.12
C SER A 11 -16.44 -4.12 8.70
N THR A 12 -16.93 -2.98 8.20
CA THR A 12 -17.52 -2.87 6.85
C THR A 12 -16.47 -2.79 5.78
N VAL A 13 -15.27 -2.23 6.05
CA VAL A 13 -14.22 -1.97 5.07
C VAL A 13 -13.84 -3.22 4.27
N PHE A 14 -13.60 -4.34 4.94
CA PHE A 14 -13.28 -5.60 4.25
C PHE A 14 -14.47 -6.15 3.47
N ASN A 15 -15.67 -6.11 4.06
CA ASN A 15 -16.89 -6.61 3.41
C ASN A 15 -17.23 -5.78 2.17
N ASP A 16 -17.06 -4.46 2.23
CA ASP A 16 -17.26 -3.56 1.09
C ASP A 16 -16.24 -3.84 -0.01
N ALA A 17 -14.95 -4.02 0.34
CA ALA A 17 -13.92 -4.39 -0.62
C ALA A 17 -14.24 -5.72 -1.31
N LYS A 18 -14.70 -6.71 -0.55
CA LYS A 18 -15.15 -8.00 -1.09
C LYS A 18 -16.36 -7.84 -2.01
N ALA A 19 -17.37 -7.10 -1.60
CA ALA A 19 -18.57 -6.87 -2.42
C ALA A 19 -18.22 -6.17 -3.74
N LEU A 20 -17.33 -5.18 -3.72
CA LEU A 20 -16.85 -4.50 -4.92
C LEU A 20 -16.04 -5.43 -5.82
N PHE A 21 -15.23 -6.30 -5.25
CA PHE A 21 -14.51 -7.34 -5.99
C PHE A 21 -15.49 -8.29 -6.70
N ASP A 22 -16.48 -8.83 -5.99
CA ASP A 22 -17.51 -9.72 -6.52
C ASP A 22 -18.32 -9.06 -7.67
N LEU A 23 -18.50 -7.75 -7.61
CA LEU A 23 -19.13 -6.93 -8.66
C LEU A 23 -18.17 -6.51 -9.78
N ASN A 24 -16.93 -7.00 -9.77
CA ASN A 24 -15.88 -6.64 -10.73
C ASN A 24 -15.66 -5.11 -10.86
N LYS A 25 -15.68 -4.39 -9.72
CA LYS A 25 -15.41 -2.94 -9.65
C LYS A 25 -13.95 -2.70 -9.33
N ASN A 26 -13.34 -1.69 -9.96
CA ASN A 26 -12.03 -1.24 -9.55
C ASN A 26 -12.14 -0.54 -8.19
N ILE A 27 -11.22 -0.84 -7.28
CA ILE A 27 -11.21 -0.34 -5.92
C ILE A 27 -10.05 0.65 -5.75
N LEU A 28 -10.32 1.83 -5.19
CA LEU A 28 -9.30 2.78 -4.78
C LEU A 28 -9.26 2.86 -3.24
N LEU A 29 -8.20 2.33 -2.66
CA LEU A 29 -7.95 2.42 -1.23
C LEU A 29 -7.31 3.78 -0.92
N LYS A 30 -7.94 4.58 -0.10
CA LYS A 30 -7.54 5.93 0.24
C LYS A 30 -7.34 6.06 1.75
N GLY A 31 -6.20 6.57 2.18
CA GLY A 31 -5.92 6.76 3.62
C GLY A 31 -4.45 7.08 3.88
N PRO A 32 -4.10 7.34 5.15
CA PRO A 32 -2.75 7.74 5.53
C PRO A 32 -1.73 6.62 5.29
N THR A 33 -0.45 7.00 5.25
CA THR A 33 0.66 6.05 5.14
C THR A 33 0.66 5.08 6.31
N GLY A 34 0.81 3.78 6.03
CA GLY A 34 0.85 2.73 7.07
C GLY A 34 -0.51 2.40 7.69
N SER A 35 -1.65 2.80 7.10
CA SER A 35 -3.00 2.41 7.55
C SER A 35 -3.40 0.98 7.19
N GLY A 36 -2.56 0.24 6.45
CA GLY A 36 -2.82 -1.16 6.11
C GLY A 36 -3.50 -1.40 4.77
N LYS A 37 -3.48 -0.43 3.83
CA LYS A 37 -4.06 -0.56 2.48
C LYS A 37 -3.54 -1.79 1.73
N THR A 38 -2.23 -1.97 1.69
CA THR A 38 -1.60 -3.15 1.06
C THR A 38 -2.03 -4.44 1.76
N LYS A 39 -2.10 -4.42 3.10
CA LYS A 39 -2.56 -5.58 3.87
C LYS A 39 -4.02 -5.95 3.62
N LEU A 40 -4.88 -4.96 3.39
CA LEU A 40 -6.27 -5.18 2.97
C LEU A 40 -6.32 -5.87 1.60
N ALA A 41 -5.53 -5.40 0.62
CA ALA A 41 -5.47 -5.99 -0.71
C ALA A 41 -4.93 -7.44 -0.68
N GLU A 42 -3.86 -7.70 0.10
CA GLU A 42 -3.32 -9.04 0.31
C GLU A 42 -4.36 -9.98 0.94
N THR A 43 -5.02 -9.54 2.01
CA THR A 43 -6.04 -10.34 2.70
C THR A 43 -7.23 -10.63 1.79
N LEU A 44 -7.65 -9.67 0.96
CA LEU A 44 -8.70 -9.90 -0.03
C LEU A 44 -8.27 -10.91 -1.08
N SER A 45 -7.05 -10.79 -1.63
CA SER A 45 -6.46 -11.73 -2.59
C SER A 45 -6.45 -13.16 -2.05
N GLU A 46 -6.00 -13.34 -0.80
CA GLU A 46 -6.01 -14.64 -0.12
C GLU A 46 -7.44 -15.17 0.08
N PHE A 47 -8.37 -14.30 0.49
CA PHE A 47 -9.75 -14.69 0.76
C PHE A 47 -10.51 -15.14 -0.49
N VAL A 48 -10.25 -14.49 -1.64
CA VAL A 48 -10.87 -14.83 -2.93
C VAL A 48 -10.08 -15.86 -3.72
N ASP A 49 -8.98 -16.38 -3.15
CA ASP A 49 -8.06 -17.34 -3.78
C ASP A 49 -7.60 -16.90 -5.18
N THR A 50 -7.28 -15.61 -5.32
CA THR A 50 -6.87 -15.02 -6.59
C THR A 50 -5.51 -14.35 -6.42
N PRO A 51 -4.44 -14.78 -7.12
CA PRO A 51 -3.11 -14.19 -7.01
C PRO A 51 -3.09 -12.72 -7.35
N MET A 52 -2.14 -11.98 -6.74
CA MET A 52 -2.00 -10.54 -6.91
C MET A 52 -0.65 -10.19 -7.55
N HIS A 53 -0.70 -9.40 -8.64
CA HIS A 53 0.47 -8.74 -9.21
C HIS A 53 0.55 -7.31 -8.69
N GLN A 54 1.70 -6.92 -8.16
CA GLN A 54 1.90 -5.60 -7.56
C GLN A 54 2.74 -4.70 -8.44
N VAL A 55 2.34 -3.43 -8.51
CA VAL A 55 3.08 -2.32 -9.11
C VAL A 55 3.20 -1.22 -8.08
N ASN A 56 4.43 -0.79 -7.78
CA ASN A 56 4.69 0.38 -6.96
C ASN A 56 4.95 1.57 -7.89
N CYS A 57 4.11 2.58 -7.79
CA CYS A 57 4.25 3.77 -8.62
C CYS A 57 5.33 4.71 -8.06
N SER A 58 6.08 5.30 -8.97
CA SER A 58 7.07 6.35 -8.71
C SER A 58 7.09 7.32 -9.89
N VAL A 59 7.81 8.40 -9.74
CA VAL A 59 8.01 9.37 -10.84
C VAL A 59 8.79 8.79 -12.02
N ASP A 60 9.50 7.68 -11.83
CA ASP A 60 10.29 7.02 -12.87
C ASP A 60 9.54 5.84 -13.51
N LEU A 61 8.31 5.56 -13.06
CA LEU A 61 7.48 4.50 -13.64
C LEU A 61 7.16 4.82 -15.10
N ASP A 62 7.49 3.90 -15.99
CA ASP A 62 7.22 3.99 -17.42
C ASP A 62 6.23 2.92 -17.92
N THR A 63 5.86 3.01 -19.18
CA THR A 63 4.93 2.07 -19.83
C THR A 63 5.53 0.67 -19.93
N GLU A 64 6.86 0.52 -20.08
CA GLU A 64 7.52 -0.78 -20.14
C GLU A 64 7.45 -1.51 -18.81
N SER A 65 7.63 -0.80 -17.72
CA SER A 65 7.47 -1.35 -16.35
C SER A 65 6.05 -1.87 -16.09
N LEU A 66 5.04 -1.28 -16.71
CA LEU A 66 3.63 -1.68 -16.58
C LEU A 66 3.28 -2.84 -17.53
N LEU A 67 3.59 -2.68 -18.82
CA LEU A 67 3.15 -3.59 -19.86
C LEU A 67 4.15 -4.69 -20.19
N GLY A 68 5.44 -4.42 -20.01
CA GLY A 68 6.52 -5.33 -20.36
C GLY A 68 7.42 -4.80 -21.48
N PHE A 69 8.45 -5.53 -21.79
CA PHE A 69 9.54 -5.11 -22.67
C PHE A 69 10.02 -6.23 -23.58
N LYS A 70 10.68 -5.84 -24.69
CA LYS A 70 11.37 -6.78 -25.59
C LYS A 70 12.75 -7.12 -25.05
N THR A 71 13.12 -8.39 -25.10
CA THR A 71 14.44 -8.89 -24.75
C THR A 71 14.91 -9.95 -25.72
N ILE A 72 16.20 -10.24 -25.72
CA ILE A 72 16.78 -11.33 -26.52
C ILE A 72 16.87 -12.57 -25.65
N LYS A 73 16.30 -13.67 -26.10
CA LYS A 73 16.47 -15.02 -25.51
C LYS A 73 17.12 -15.96 -26.50
N THR A 74 17.92 -16.87 -25.98
CA THR A 74 18.46 -18.00 -26.77
C THR A 74 17.46 -19.14 -26.66
N ASN A 75 16.95 -19.62 -27.81
CA ASN A 75 16.05 -20.78 -27.88
C ASN A 75 16.80 -22.10 -27.63
N ALA A 76 16.08 -23.20 -27.60
CA ALA A 76 16.64 -24.54 -27.37
C ALA A 76 17.64 -24.98 -28.47
N GLU A 77 17.60 -24.36 -29.66
CA GLU A 77 18.46 -24.62 -30.81
C GLU A 77 19.73 -23.73 -30.82
N GLY A 78 19.91 -22.88 -29.81
CA GLY A 78 21.05 -21.97 -29.68
C GLY A 78 20.93 -20.69 -30.51
N GLN A 79 19.77 -20.41 -31.11
CA GLN A 79 19.52 -19.20 -31.88
C GLN A 79 19.00 -18.07 -31.00
N GLN A 80 19.39 -16.84 -31.30
CA GLN A 80 18.87 -15.65 -30.61
C GLN A 80 17.54 -15.22 -31.25
N GLU A 81 16.52 -15.05 -30.42
CA GLU A 81 15.21 -14.52 -30.80
C GLU A 81 14.81 -13.35 -29.93
N ILE A 82 14.11 -12.38 -30.52
CA ILE A 82 13.51 -11.27 -29.78
C ILE A 82 12.15 -11.73 -29.24
N VAL A 83 12.01 -11.77 -27.93
CA VAL A 83 10.76 -12.13 -27.26
C VAL A 83 10.24 -10.94 -26.45
N PHE A 84 8.91 -10.82 -26.34
CA PHE A 84 8.28 -9.89 -25.44
C PHE A 84 8.06 -10.57 -24.09
N VAL A 85 8.42 -9.90 -23.01
CA VAL A 85 8.20 -10.34 -21.63
C VAL A 85 7.06 -9.51 -21.07
N ASP A 86 5.93 -10.15 -20.79
CA ASP A 86 4.75 -9.50 -20.23
C ASP A 86 5.07 -8.85 -18.87
N GLY A 87 4.67 -7.61 -18.71
CA GLY A 87 4.70 -6.88 -17.44
C GLY A 87 3.52 -7.21 -16.53
N PRO A 88 3.48 -6.66 -15.32
CA PRO A 88 2.49 -7.01 -14.30
C PRO A 88 1.03 -6.77 -14.74
N VAL A 89 0.78 -5.71 -15.49
CA VAL A 89 -0.59 -5.39 -16.00
C VAL A 89 -1.05 -6.47 -16.98
N ILE A 90 -0.22 -6.79 -17.97
CA ILE A 90 -0.56 -7.80 -18.99
C ILE A 90 -0.70 -9.19 -18.37
N LYS A 91 0.20 -9.56 -17.45
CA LYS A 91 0.10 -10.83 -16.72
C LYS A 91 -1.20 -10.93 -15.95
N ALA A 92 -1.53 -9.92 -15.12
CA ALA A 92 -2.78 -9.91 -14.38
C ALA A 92 -4.01 -10.06 -15.30
N MET A 93 -4.03 -9.35 -16.43
CA MET A 93 -5.12 -9.45 -17.41
C MET A 93 -5.24 -10.84 -18.06
N LYS A 94 -4.11 -11.42 -18.47
CA LYS A 94 -4.08 -12.74 -19.15
C LYS A 94 -4.39 -13.89 -18.20
N GLU A 95 -4.02 -13.78 -16.94
CA GLU A 95 -4.15 -14.82 -15.92
C GLU A 95 -5.42 -14.70 -15.07
N GLY A 96 -6.17 -13.58 -15.20
CA GLY A 96 -7.37 -13.33 -14.39
C GLY A 96 -7.06 -13.01 -12.94
N HIS A 97 -5.91 -12.39 -12.68
CA HIS A 97 -5.41 -12.09 -11.35
C HIS A 97 -5.73 -10.66 -10.93
N ILE A 98 -5.51 -10.35 -9.64
CA ILE A 98 -5.63 -8.99 -9.11
C ILE A 98 -4.40 -8.18 -9.54
N LEU A 99 -4.62 -6.98 -10.06
CA LEU A 99 -3.59 -5.97 -10.24
C LEU A 99 -3.67 -4.98 -9.07
N TYR A 100 -2.65 -4.98 -8.20
CA TYR A 100 -2.51 -4.00 -7.13
C TYR A 100 -1.54 -2.90 -7.55
N ILE A 101 -2.02 -1.66 -7.55
CA ILE A 101 -1.23 -0.48 -7.94
C ILE A 101 -1.05 0.39 -6.70
N ASP A 102 0.12 0.30 -6.07
CA ASP A 102 0.44 1.10 -4.89
C ASP A 102 0.90 2.51 -5.28
N GLU A 103 0.50 3.49 -4.49
CA GLU A 103 0.86 4.90 -4.66
C GLU A 103 0.59 5.44 -6.07
N ILE A 104 -0.57 5.09 -6.67
CA ILE A 104 -0.90 5.43 -8.06
C ILE A 104 -0.78 6.94 -8.37
N ASN A 105 -0.92 7.81 -7.37
CA ASN A 105 -0.75 9.25 -7.46
C ASN A 105 0.72 9.73 -7.49
N MET A 106 1.71 8.82 -7.38
CA MET A 106 3.13 9.12 -7.56
C MET A 106 3.58 8.96 -9.01
N ALA A 107 2.83 8.24 -9.84
CA ALA A 107 3.14 8.08 -11.25
C ALA A 107 2.87 9.37 -12.04
N LYS A 108 3.71 9.60 -13.06
CA LYS A 108 3.48 10.73 -13.99
C LYS A 108 2.11 10.61 -14.67
N PRO A 109 1.38 11.72 -14.82
CA PRO A 109 0.08 11.73 -15.50
C PRO A 109 0.13 11.15 -16.92
N GLU A 110 1.27 11.22 -17.60
CA GLU A 110 1.48 10.72 -18.97
C GLU A 110 1.58 9.19 -19.03
N THR A 111 1.96 8.53 -17.94
CA THR A 111 2.11 7.07 -17.89
C THR A 111 0.77 6.36 -17.64
N LEU A 112 -0.10 6.97 -16.83
CA LEU A 112 -1.35 6.35 -16.38
C LEU A 112 -2.41 6.09 -17.46
N PRO A 113 -2.49 6.87 -18.59
CA PRO A 113 -3.49 6.62 -19.64
C PRO A 113 -3.43 5.22 -20.26
N VAL A 114 -2.29 4.55 -20.22
CA VAL A 114 -2.16 3.16 -20.69
C VAL A 114 -3.06 2.19 -19.92
N LEU A 115 -3.37 2.50 -18.66
CA LEU A 115 -4.26 1.71 -17.80
C LEU A 115 -5.75 1.91 -18.11
N ASN A 116 -6.13 2.98 -18.83
CA ASN A 116 -7.54 3.32 -19.06
C ASN A 116 -8.34 2.16 -19.66
N GLY A 117 -7.73 1.42 -20.61
CA GLY A 117 -8.37 0.28 -21.25
C GLY A 117 -8.61 -0.91 -20.32
N ALA A 118 -7.70 -1.13 -19.35
CA ALA A 118 -7.87 -2.15 -18.31
C ALA A 118 -8.92 -1.77 -17.27
N LEU A 119 -9.09 -0.47 -17.02
CA LEU A 119 -9.96 0.07 -15.98
C LEU A 119 -11.40 0.31 -16.45
N ASP A 120 -11.63 0.44 -17.76
CA ASP A 120 -12.98 0.65 -18.28
C ASP A 120 -13.75 -0.70 -18.42
N TYR A 121 -15.04 -0.61 -18.81
CA TYR A 121 -15.92 -1.79 -18.94
C TYR A 121 -15.46 -2.80 -19.98
N ARG A 122 -14.62 -2.40 -20.95
CA ARG A 122 -14.09 -3.28 -22.00
C ARG A 122 -13.00 -4.20 -21.49
N ARG A 123 -12.31 -3.80 -20.40
CA ARG A 123 -11.19 -4.56 -19.82
C ARG A 123 -10.17 -4.99 -20.89
N GLN A 124 -9.76 -4.05 -21.77
CA GLN A 124 -8.94 -4.35 -22.94
C GLN A 124 -7.87 -3.30 -23.16
N ILE A 125 -6.64 -3.75 -23.44
CA ILE A 125 -5.49 -2.92 -23.77
C ILE A 125 -4.92 -3.36 -25.11
N THR A 126 -4.49 -2.40 -25.95
CA THR A 126 -3.62 -2.70 -27.10
C THR A 126 -2.18 -2.48 -26.65
N ASN A 127 -1.37 -3.53 -26.71
CA ASN A 127 0.06 -3.45 -26.39
C ASN A 127 0.79 -2.66 -27.49
N PRO A 128 1.36 -1.47 -27.18
CA PRO A 128 2.01 -0.64 -28.19
C PRO A 128 3.31 -1.24 -28.75
N TYR A 129 3.90 -2.22 -28.07
CA TYR A 129 5.17 -2.84 -28.46
C TYR A 129 4.98 -4.06 -29.38
N THR A 130 3.85 -4.75 -29.28
CA THR A 130 3.55 -5.97 -30.04
C THR A 130 2.40 -5.80 -31.01
N GLY A 131 1.55 -4.79 -30.83
CA GLY A 131 0.28 -4.61 -31.54
C GLY A 131 -0.83 -5.56 -31.08
N GLU A 132 -0.56 -6.44 -30.13
CA GLU A 132 -1.53 -7.41 -29.59
C GLU A 132 -2.64 -6.68 -28.82
N VAL A 133 -3.88 -7.10 -29.09
CA VAL A 133 -5.04 -6.67 -28.29
C VAL A 133 -5.27 -7.68 -27.17
N ILE A 134 -5.04 -7.25 -25.95
CA ILE A 134 -5.14 -8.07 -24.75
C ILE A 134 -6.47 -7.75 -24.08
N LYS A 135 -7.34 -8.75 -23.97
CA LYS A 135 -8.60 -8.66 -23.23
C LYS A 135 -8.46 -9.45 -21.94
N ALA A 136 -8.82 -8.82 -20.83
CA ALA A 136 -8.76 -9.48 -19.53
C ALA A 136 -9.69 -10.69 -19.48
N VAL A 137 -9.17 -11.78 -18.90
CA VAL A 137 -9.96 -12.98 -18.64
C VAL A 137 -10.77 -12.82 -17.34
N PRO A 138 -11.82 -13.63 -17.11
CA PRO A 138 -12.59 -13.60 -15.86
C PRO A 138 -11.70 -13.76 -14.63
N GLY A 139 -11.99 -13.00 -13.56
CA GLY A 139 -11.18 -12.94 -12.35
C GLY A 139 -10.28 -11.69 -12.26
N PHE A 140 -9.92 -11.09 -13.41
CA PHE A 140 -9.14 -9.87 -13.40
C PHE A 140 -9.85 -8.73 -12.67
N ASN A 141 -9.18 -8.16 -11.68
CA ASN A 141 -9.67 -7.00 -10.93
C ASN A 141 -8.53 -6.04 -10.62
N VAL A 142 -8.84 -4.77 -10.37
CA VAL A 142 -7.84 -3.74 -10.07
C VAL A 142 -8.13 -3.11 -8.72
N ILE A 143 -7.10 -3.12 -7.87
CA ILE A 143 -7.08 -2.41 -6.60
C ILE A 143 -5.93 -1.40 -6.67
N ALA A 144 -6.21 -0.12 -6.49
CA ALA A 144 -5.20 0.91 -6.41
C ALA A 144 -5.17 1.51 -5.00
N ALA A 145 -4.04 2.06 -4.59
CA ALA A 145 -3.89 2.76 -3.33
C ALA A 145 -3.31 4.16 -3.51
N ILE A 146 -3.78 5.10 -2.70
CA ILE A 146 -3.23 6.45 -2.57
C ILE A 146 -3.01 6.80 -1.11
N ASN A 147 -1.93 7.50 -0.84
CA ASN A 147 -1.65 8.13 0.44
C ASN A 147 -2.25 9.54 0.46
N GLU A 148 -2.99 9.89 1.52
CA GLU A 148 -3.49 11.24 1.76
C GLU A 148 -2.41 12.06 2.47
N GLY A 149 -2.39 13.36 2.21
CA GLY A 149 -1.57 14.32 2.97
C GLY A 149 -0.07 14.35 2.64
N TYR A 150 0.41 13.54 1.72
CA TYR A 150 1.84 13.48 1.40
C TYR A 150 2.28 14.66 0.54
N VAL A 151 3.32 15.37 0.99
CA VAL A 151 3.95 16.46 0.24
C VAL A 151 4.61 15.89 -1.01
N GLY A 152 4.20 16.36 -2.20
CA GLY A 152 4.72 15.87 -3.49
C GLY A 152 3.80 14.94 -4.27
N THR A 153 2.62 14.57 -3.72
CA THR A 153 1.62 13.83 -4.48
C THR A 153 0.92 14.73 -5.49
N LEU A 154 0.84 14.27 -6.74
CA LEU A 154 0.03 14.94 -7.74
C LEU A 154 -1.44 14.55 -7.57
N PRO A 155 -2.39 15.51 -7.76
CA PRO A 155 -3.80 15.16 -7.76
C PRO A 155 -4.07 14.18 -8.90
N MET A 156 -4.70 13.05 -8.57
CA MET A 156 -5.09 12.06 -9.56
C MET A 156 -6.08 12.68 -10.56
N ASN A 157 -5.85 12.44 -11.86
CA ASN A 157 -6.75 12.90 -12.91
C ASN A 157 -8.18 12.41 -12.65
N GLU A 158 -9.16 13.31 -12.73
CA GLU A 158 -10.57 13.00 -12.48
C GLU A 158 -11.13 11.88 -13.36
N ALA A 159 -10.72 11.82 -14.63
CA ALA A 159 -11.15 10.77 -15.54
C ALA A 159 -10.67 9.38 -15.08
N LEU A 160 -9.47 9.29 -14.51
CA LEU A 160 -8.93 8.06 -13.94
C LEU A 160 -9.64 7.74 -12.61
N LYS A 161 -9.82 8.73 -11.74
CA LYS A 161 -10.48 8.58 -10.44
C LYS A 161 -11.93 8.06 -10.59
N ASN A 162 -12.66 8.53 -11.59
CA ASN A 162 -14.04 8.12 -11.88
C ASN A 162 -14.17 6.64 -12.31
N ARG A 163 -13.06 5.94 -12.55
CA ARG A 163 -13.04 4.51 -12.87
C ARG A 163 -12.95 3.62 -11.63
N PHE A 164 -12.83 4.22 -10.46
CA PHE A 164 -12.69 3.52 -9.19
C PHE A 164 -13.86 3.80 -8.25
N VAL A 165 -14.16 2.83 -7.39
CA VAL A 165 -14.96 3.04 -6.19
C VAL A 165 -13.99 3.21 -5.02
N VAL A 166 -14.17 4.27 -4.24
CA VAL A 166 -13.25 4.64 -3.17
C VAL A 166 -13.65 3.97 -1.86
N ILE A 167 -12.68 3.35 -1.20
CA ILE A 167 -12.78 2.87 0.18
C ILE A 167 -11.75 3.63 1.01
N HIS A 168 -12.20 4.25 2.10
CA HIS A 168 -11.31 4.87 3.08
C HIS A 168 -10.77 3.82 4.04
N VAL A 169 -9.45 3.85 4.26
CA VAL A 169 -8.73 2.95 5.15
C VAL A 169 -8.00 3.79 6.19
N ASP A 170 -8.68 4.02 7.31
CA ASP A 170 -8.15 4.80 8.42
C ASP A 170 -7.19 3.98 9.31
N TYR A 171 -6.48 4.67 10.18
CA TYR A 171 -5.69 4.01 11.21
C TYR A 171 -6.57 3.18 12.14
N ILE A 172 -6.06 2.04 12.54
CA ILE A 172 -6.64 1.25 13.63
C ILE A 172 -6.22 1.85 14.98
N ASP A 173 -7.07 1.68 15.99
CA ASP A 173 -6.86 2.17 17.36
C ASP A 173 -7.37 1.16 18.41
N GLY A 174 -7.28 1.54 19.67
CA GLY A 174 -7.85 0.82 20.81
C GLY A 174 -7.45 -0.66 20.85
N ASP A 175 -8.43 -1.51 21.15
CA ASP A 175 -8.23 -2.97 21.30
C ASP A 175 -7.76 -3.64 20.01
N ILE A 176 -8.14 -3.11 18.84
CA ILE A 176 -7.71 -3.67 17.57
C ILE A 176 -6.22 -3.43 17.37
N LEU A 177 -5.74 -2.21 17.63
CA LEU A 177 -4.31 -1.91 17.57
C LEU A 177 -3.52 -2.75 18.59
N LYS A 178 -4.06 -2.91 19.82
CA LYS A 178 -3.47 -3.79 20.84
C LYS A 178 -3.32 -5.23 20.34
N ASN A 179 -4.34 -5.77 19.70
CA ASN A 179 -4.30 -7.12 19.12
C ASN A 179 -3.29 -7.22 17.97
N VAL A 180 -3.22 -6.21 17.09
CA VAL A 180 -2.25 -6.16 16.00
C VAL A 180 -0.82 -6.13 16.53
N ILE A 181 -0.54 -5.34 17.57
CA ILE A 181 0.78 -5.30 18.22
C ILE A 181 1.13 -6.69 18.75
N LYS A 182 0.25 -7.33 19.51
CA LYS A 182 0.48 -8.69 20.05
C LYS A 182 0.72 -9.77 18.99
N GLU A 183 0.05 -9.67 17.86
CA GLU A 183 0.19 -10.65 16.77
C GLU A 183 1.38 -10.38 15.86
N GLN A 184 1.79 -9.12 15.72
CA GLN A 184 2.75 -8.70 14.72
C GLN A 184 4.09 -8.20 15.27
N SER A 185 4.21 -8.05 16.59
CA SER A 185 5.46 -7.67 17.26
C SER A 185 5.90 -8.69 18.31
N LEU A 186 7.13 -8.52 18.80
CA LEU A 186 7.69 -9.33 19.89
C LEU A 186 7.18 -8.89 21.26
N LEU A 187 6.56 -7.71 21.36
CA LEU A 187 6.10 -7.15 22.62
C LEU A 187 4.81 -7.83 23.10
N GLN A 188 4.84 -8.37 24.33
CA GLN A 188 3.69 -9.07 24.91
C GLN A 188 3.18 -8.45 26.24
N ASP A 189 3.93 -7.50 26.81
CA ASP A 189 3.55 -6.84 28.07
C ASP A 189 2.40 -5.82 27.83
N ASP A 190 1.26 -6.10 28.46
CA ASP A 190 0.04 -5.30 28.27
C ASP A 190 0.21 -3.84 28.70
N LYS A 191 0.96 -3.57 29.77
CA LYS A 191 1.15 -2.22 30.26
C LYS A 191 2.02 -1.40 29.31
N GLN A 192 3.10 -2.00 28.82
CA GLN A 192 3.95 -1.35 27.82
C GLN A 192 3.20 -1.11 26.50
N ILE A 193 2.38 -2.07 26.06
CA ILE A 193 1.52 -1.90 24.86
C ILE A 193 0.57 -0.71 25.05
N GLU A 194 -0.09 -0.58 26.20
CA GLU A 194 -1.01 0.53 26.48
C GLU A 194 -0.29 1.90 26.51
N GLN A 195 0.91 1.97 27.08
CA GLN A 195 1.74 3.18 27.02
C GLN A 195 2.10 3.56 25.59
N ILE A 196 2.50 2.59 24.79
CA ILE A 196 2.88 2.81 23.37
C ILE A 196 1.68 3.23 22.54
N ILE A 197 0.50 2.64 22.76
CA ILE A 197 -0.73 3.06 22.07
C ILE A 197 -1.04 4.52 22.41
N LYS A 198 -0.98 4.89 23.68
CA LYS A 198 -1.20 6.28 24.10
C LYS A 198 -0.18 7.23 23.45
N PHE A 199 1.10 6.88 23.46
CA PHE A 199 2.14 7.66 22.79
C PHE A 199 1.86 7.82 21.29
N ASN A 200 1.41 6.74 20.60
CA ASN A 200 1.02 6.82 19.19
C ASN A 200 -0.20 7.71 18.94
N GLU A 201 -1.18 7.74 19.86
CA GLU A 201 -2.33 8.66 19.79
C GLU A 201 -1.88 10.13 19.86
N ASP A 202 -0.91 10.42 20.74
CA ASP A 202 -0.31 11.75 20.84
C ASP A 202 0.42 12.11 19.54
N LEU A 203 1.23 11.20 18.97
CA LEU A 203 1.89 11.42 17.68
C LEU A 203 0.89 11.66 16.56
N ARG A 204 -0.21 10.91 16.51
CA ARG A 204 -1.29 11.12 15.51
C ARG A 204 -1.95 12.49 15.67
N THR A 205 -2.14 12.93 16.91
CA THR A 205 -2.69 14.25 17.19
C THR A 205 -1.75 15.34 16.70
N MET A 206 -0.45 15.22 16.99
CA MET A 206 0.59 16.13 16.51
C MET A 206 0.70 16.15 14.99
N SER A 207 0.59 14.99 14.34
CA SER A 207 0.59 14.88 12.88
C SER A 207 -0.63 15.59 12.26
N LYS A 208 -1.84 15.39 12.80
CA LYS A 208 -3.05 16.09 12.35
C LYS A 208 -2.96 17.62 12.52
N GLN A 209 -2.16 18.08 13.48
CA GLN A 209 -1.87 19.51 13.71
C GLN A 209 -0.72 20.04 12.84
N GLY A 210 -0.11 19.19 12.01
CA GLY A 210 1.02 19.56 11.16
C GLY A 210 2.33 19.80 11.91
N GLN A 211 2.45 19.29 13.14
CA GLN A 211 3.66 19.43 13.98
C GLN A 211 4.72 18.38 13.66
N ILE A 212 4.31 17.22 13.16
CA ILE A 212 5.18 16.12 12.71
C ILE A 212 4.61 15.48 11.44
N SER A 213 5.47 14.79 10.70
CA SER A 213 5.07 14.03 9.51
C SER A 213 4.17 12.82 9.85
N GLU A 214 3.33 12.40 8.91
CA GLU A 214 2.45 11.21 9.09
C GLU A 214 3.25 9.92 9.28
N GLU A 215 4.46 9.84 8.72
CA GLU A 215 5.32 8.65 8.85
C GLU A 215 5.70 8.35 10.29
N ALA A 216 5.89 9.41 11.11
CA ALA A 216 6.21 9.27 12.53
C ALA A 216 5.10 8.58 13.33
N ALA A 217 3.83 8.76 12.94
CA ALA A 217 2.65 8.17 13.57
C ALA A 217 2.16 6.87 12.90
N SER A 218 2.92 6.33 11.94
CA SER A 218 2.51 5.15 11.18
C SER A 218 2.52 3.86 12.03
N ILE A 219 1.60 2.93 11.71
CA ILE A 219 1.56 1.61 12.37
C ILE A 219 2.87 0.83 12.14
N ARG A 220 3.54 1.02 11.00
CA ARG A 220 4.84 0.40 10.72
C ARG A 220 5.91 0.87 11.71
N ALA A 221 6.05 2.18 11.90
CA ALA A 221 6.99 2.74 12.88
C ALA A 221 6.67 2.27 14.31
N LEU A 222 5.38 2.14 14.64
CA LEU A 222 4.91 1.63 15.92
C LEU A 222 5.28 0.16 16.15
N LEU A 223 5.12 -0.71 15.16
CA LEU A 223 5.50 -2.12 15.26
C LEU A 223 7.02 -2.29 15.39
N ASP A 224 7.81 -1.53 14.61
CA ASP A 224 9.27 -1.47 14.75
C ASP A 224 9.68 -1.05 16.18
N LEU A 225 9.00 -0.03 16.74
CA LEU A 225 9.20 0.41 18.11
C LEU A 225 8.90 -0.71 19.10
N CYS A 226 7.76 -1.39 18.97
CA CYS A 226 7.37 -2.50 19.84
C CYS A 226 8.40 -3.64 19.84
N ASP A 227 9.01 -3.93 18.70
CA ASP A 227 10.06 -4.94 18.62
C ASP A 227 11.34 -4.46 19.31
N LEU A 228 11.77 -3.22 19.09
CA LEU A 228 13.03 -2.71 19.62
C LEU A 228 13.02 -2.51 21.14
N ILE A 229 11.89 -2.17 21.74
CA ILE A 229 11.83 -2.02 23.21
C ILE A 229 12.01 -3.34 23.97
N THR A 230 11.87 -4.48 23.30
CA THR A 230 12.17 -5.78 23.92
C THR A 230 13.66 -6.00 24.12
N VAL A 231 14.52 -5.24 23.43
CA VAL A 231 15.99 -5.43 23.41
C VAL A 231 16.79 -4.17 23.77
N MET A 232 16.13 -3.00 23.92
CA MET A 232 16.79 -1.74 24.29
C MET A 232 15.85 -0.80 25.05
N PRO A 233 16.39 0.23 25.78
CA PRO A 233 15.57 1.25 26.45
C PRO A 233 14.62 1.97 25.47
N VAL A 234 13.43 2.33 25.96
CA VAL A 234 12.32 2.90 25.15
C VAL A 234 12.73 4.20 24.44
N GLU A 235 13.46 5.10 25.11
CA GLU A 235 13.89 6.37 24.51
C GLU A 235 14.83 6.12 23.32
N ARG A 236 15.71 5.11 23.43
CA ARG A 236 16.62 4.75 22.35
C ARG A 236 15.87 4.06 21.20
N ALA A 237 14.88 3.23 21.51
CA ALA A 237 14.02 2.60 20.51
C ALA A 237 13.24 3.64 19.72
N ILE A 238 12.59 4.61 20.40
CA ILE A 238 11.88 5.72 19.76
C ILE A 238 12.82 6.55 18.89
N LYS A 239 14.03 6.85 19.41
CA LYS A 239 15.03 7.58 18.61
C LYS A 239 15.32 6.86 17.30
N ARG A 240 15.52 5.53 17.30
CA ARG A 240 15.89 4.75 16.11
C ARG A 240 14.74 4.54 15.14
N THR A 241 13.51 4.35 15.65
CA THR A 241 12.35 4.01 14.82
C THR A 241 11.62 5.22 14.27
N ILE A 242 11.70 6.37 14.97
CA ILE A 242 10.92 7.56 14.65
C ILE A 242 11.84 8.77 14.44
N ILE A 243 12.58 9.20 15.47
CA ILE A 243 13.28 10.49 15.46
C ILE A 243 14.38 10.55 14.40
N ASP A 244 15.23 9.51 14.32
CA ASP A 244 16.35 9.46 13.35
C ASP A 244 15.88 9.41 11.87
N LYS A 245 14.58 9.19 11.61
CA LYS A 245 13.99 9.23 10.26
C LYS A 245 13.54 10.63 9.84
N LEU A 246 13.45 11.57 10.78
CA LEU A 246 12.98 12.93 10.53
C LEU A 246 14.16 13.84 10.21
N GLU A 247 13.99 14.69 9.20
CA GLU A 247 15.01 15.67 8.79
C GLU A 247 14.85 17.03 9.49
N ASP A 248 13.61 17.38 9.92
CA ASP A 248 13.34 18.65 10.60
C ASP A 248 13.59 18.54 12.11
N GLU A 249 14.52 19.37 12.61
CA GLU A 249 14.86 19.44 14.03
C GLU A 249 13.66 19.83 14.93
N ARG A 250 12.69 20.58 14.41
CA ARG A 250 11.48 20.94 15.14
C ARG A 250 10.57 19.75 15.36
N GLU A 251 10.41 18.91 14.34
CA GLU A 251 9.66 17.65 14.45
C GLU A 251 10.35 16.72 15.46
N GLN A 252 11.69 16.60 15.38
CA GLN A 252 12.46 15.78 16.31
C GLN A 252 12.26 16.27 17.75
N GLN A 253 12.35 17.59 18.01
CA GLN A 253 12.16 18.15 19.34
C GLN A 253 10.73 17.96 19.85
N ALA A 254 9.73 18.08 18.98
CA ALA A 254 8.34 17.84 19.34
C ALA A 254 8.11 16.39 19.82
N ILE A 255 8.75 15.41 19.17
CA ILE A 255 8.68 14.01 19.60
C ILE A 255 9.44 13.78 20.90
N TYR A 256 10.62 14.39 21.12
CA TYR A 256 11.32 14.30 22.40
C TYR A 256 10.44 14.79 23.55
N ASN A 257 9.73 15.91 23.38
CA ASN A 257 8.81 16.42 24.39
C ASN A 257 7.65 15.44 24.66
N ALA A 258 7.13 14.78 23.60
CA ALA A 258 6.09 13.76 23.77
C ALA A 258 6.61 12.50 24.50
N VAL A 259 7.88 12.14 24.33
CA VAL A 259 8.52 11.03 25.06
C VAL A 259 8.57 11.34 26.54
N GLU A 260 9.04 12.53 26.94
CA GLU A 260 9.11 12.94 28.36
C GLU A 260 7.75 12.95 29.08
N LEU A 261 6.66 13.10 28.32
CA LEU A 261 5.29 13.11 28.87
C LEU A 261 4.69 11.71 29.03
N ASN A 262 5.19 10.71 28.30
CA ASN A 262 4.60 9.38 28.24
C ASN A 262 5.45 8.28 28.91
N PHE A 263 6.76 8.51 29.08
CA PHE A 263 7.73 7.55 29.62
C PHE A 263 8.57 8.18 30.71
#